data_2b66272a96c356e76f5bf3a50e09361e
#
_entry.id   2b66272a96c356e76f5bf3a50e09361e
#
_cell.length_a   1.000
_cell.length_b   1.000
_cell.length_c   1.000
_cell.angle_alpha   90.00
_cell.angle_beta   90.00
_cell.angle_gamma   90.00
#
_symmetry.space_group_name_H-M   'P 1'
#
loop_
_entity.id
_entity.type
_entity.pdbx_description
1 polymer ?
#
loop_
_entity_poly.entity_id
_entity_poly.type
_entity_poly.pdbx_seq_one_letter_code
_entity_poly.pdbx_strand_id
1 'polypeptide(L)'
;MSKTKSFKDLIVWQKSKELAVAIYRLTEQFPKSELYGLTNQMRRAVISISSNIAESYHRFHQKEKKQFLAVAFGSGSELESQIEIAKVLFLNLDYSEAENLLSETMRILNNFLSK
;
A
#
# COMPACT_ATOMS: atom_id res chain seq x y z
N MET A 1 16.07 25.52 -5.26
CA MET A 1 15.35 24.35 -5.70
C MET A 1 15.12 23.38 -4.56
N SER A 2 13.91 22.96 -4.43
CA SER A 2 13.52 22.01 -3.39
C SER A 2 13.99 20.62 -3.78
N LYS A 3 14.59 19.91 -2.83
CA LYS A 3 15.00 18.51 -3.03
C LYS A 3 14.45 17.69 -1.90
N THR A 4 14.08 16.45 -2.22
CA THR A 4 13.68 15.50 -1.17
C THR A 4 14.90 15.21 -0.30
N LYS A 5 14.70 15.24 1.00
CA LYS A 5 15.76 14.94 1.98
C LYS A 5 15.60 13.54 2.57
N SER A 6 14.43 12.95 2.36
CA SER A 6 14.06 11.66 2.93
C SER A 6 12.96 11.06 2.08
N PHE A 7 12.81 9.73 2.17
CA PHE A 7 11.67 9.05 1.54
C PHE A 7 10.34 9.62 2.06
N LYS A 8 10.35 10.18 3.27
CA LYS A 8 9.15 10.77 3.90
C LYS A 8 8.60 11.96 3.10
N ASP A 9 9.43 12.57 2.26
CA ASP A 9 9.01 13.69 1.40
C ASP A 9 8.35 13.22 0.11
N LEU A 10 8.42 11.94 -0.22
CA LEU A 10 7.81 11.41 -1.43
C LEU A 10 6.31 11.34 -1.27
N ILE A 11 5.59 11.92 -2.23
CA ILE A 11 4.11 11.90 -2.21
C ILE A 11 3.59 10.46 -2.17
N VAL A 12 4.19 9.57 -2.96
CA VAL A 12 3.75 8.18 -3.01
C VAL A 12 3.94 7.48 -1.67
N TRP A 13 5.01 7.80 -0.95
CA TRP A 13 5.21 7.24 0.39
C TRP A 13 4.17 7.76 1.38
N GLN A 14 3.90 9.08 1.32
CA GLN A 14 2.90 9.71 2.19
C GLN A 14 1.52 9.09 1.95
N LYS A 15 1.15 8.85 0.69
CA LYS A 15 -0.12 8.18 0.37
C LYS A 15 -0.14 6.74 0.86
N SER A 16 0.97 6.03 0.74
CA SER A 16 1.06 4.65 1.23
C SER A 16 0.96 4.58 2.75
N LYS A 17 1.48 5.59 3.45
CA LYS A 17 1.34 5.69 4.91
C LYS A 17 -0.12 5.90 5.31
N GLU A 18 -0.81 6.83 4.64
CA GLU A 18 -2.23 7.05 4.88
C GLU A 18 -3.04 5.78 4.62
N LEU A 19 -2.69 5.06 3.55
CA LEU A 19 -3.33 3.79 3.22
C LEU A 19 -3.11 2.75 4.33
N ALA A 20 -1.89 2.68 4.86
CA ALA A 20 -1.59 1.74 5.95
C ALA A 20 -2.47 2.03 7.17
N VAL A 21 -2.61 3.30 7.54
CA VAL A 21 -3.46 3.67 8.66
C VAL A 21 -4.91 3.30 8.37
N ALA A 22 -5.39 3.57 7.14
CA ALA A 22 -6.76 3.23 6.75
C ALA A 22 -7.00 1.72 6.84
N ILE A 23 -6.05 0.91 6.39
CA ILE A 23 -6.16 -0.56 6.43
C ILE A 23 -6.18 -1.06 7.88
N TYR A 24 -5.34 -0.50 8.75
CA TYR A 24 -5.35 -0.89 10.16
C TYR A 24 -6.69 -0.55 10.83
N ARG A 25 -7.24 0.63 10.55
CA ARG A 25 -8.55 1.03 11.09
C ARG A 25 -9.67 0.15 10.54
N LEU A 26 -9.62 -0.14 9.25
CA LEU A 26 -10.62 -1.01 8.61
C LEU A 26 -10.58 -2.41 9.21
N THR A 27 -9.40 -3.00 9.32
CA THR A 27 -9.24 -4.38 9.77
C THR A 27 -9.48 -4.55 11.27
N GLU A 28 -9.42 -3.47 12.07
CA GLU A 28 -9.83 -3.51 13.46
C GLU A 28 -11.31 -3.88 13.60
N GLN A 29 -12.10 -3.59 12.59
CA GLN A 29 -13.54 -3.89 12.57
C GLN A 29 -13.85 -5.30 12.07
N PHE A 30 -12.85 -6.02 11.60
CA PHE A 30 -13.00 -7.41 11.17
C PHE A 30 -13.22 -8.32 12.39
N PRO A 31 -13.88 -9.47 12.21
CA PRO A 31 -14.00 -10.44 13.31
C PRO A 31 -12.63 -10.83 13.85
N LYS A 32 -12.54 -11.02 15.16
CA LYS A 32 -11.28 -11.41 15.80
C LYS A 32 -10.75 -12.75 15.30
N SER A 33 -11.63 -13.60 14.80
CA SER A 33 -11.24 -14.87 14.21
C SER A 33 -10.37 -14.70 12.97
N GLU A 34 -10.36 -13.49 12.36
CA GLU A 34 -9.56 -13.18 11.17
C GLU A 34 -8.19 -12.60 11.52
N LEU A 35 -7.85 -12.47 12.80
CA LEU A 35 -6.60 -11.83 13.20
C LEU A 35 -5.38 -12.48 12.55
N TYR A 36 -5.35 -13.81 12.48
CA TYR A 36 -4.26 -14.55 11.87
C TYR A 36 -4.55 -14.95 10.42
N GLY A 37 -5.66 -14.48 9.87
CA GLY A 37 -6.05 -14.71 8.49
C GLY A 37 -6.00 -13.42 7.68
N LEU A 38 -7.17 -12.98 7.20
CA LEU A 38 -7.26 -11.84 6.28
C LEU A 38 -6.73 -10.55 6.90
N THR A 39 -7.01 -10.30 8.18
CA THR A 39 -6.50 -9.11 8.87
C THR A 39 -4.97 -9.04 8.78
N ASN A 40 -4.30 -10.13 9.16
CA ASN A 40 -2.85 -10.17 9.15
C ASN A 40 -2.29 -9.99 7.73
N GLN A 41 -2.89 -10.67 6.76
CA GLN A 41 -2.42 -10.61 5.37
C GLN A 41 -2.56 -9.21 4.77
N MET A 42 -3.67 -8.53 5.04
CA MET A 42 -3.89 -7.17 4.55
C MET A 42 -2.90 -6.20 5.18
N ARG A 43 -2.65 -6.34 6.48
CA ARG A 43 -1.67 -5.50 7.18
C ARG A 43 -0.27 -5.71 6.64
N ARG A 44 0.12 -6.96 6.39
CA ARG A 44 1.43 -7.26 5.80
C ARG A 44 1.56 -6.68 4.40
N ALA A 45 0.53 -6.79 3.58
CA ALA A 45 0.56 -6.27 2.22
C ALA A 45 0.72 -4.74 2.23
N VAL A 46 -0.04 -4.03 3.06
CA VAL A 46 0.03 -2.57 3.08
C VAL A 46 1.37 -2.06 3.61
N ILE A 47 1.94 -2.72 4.62
CA ILE A 47 3.27 -2.35 5.12
C ILE A 47 4.34 -2.62 4.06
N SER A 48 4.20 -3.70 3.29
CA SER A 48 5.11 -4.01 2.20
C SER A 48 5.14 -2.90 1.14
N ILE A 49 3.99 -2.28 0.87
CA ILE A 49 3.94 -1.15 -0.09
C ILE A 49 4.86 -0.02 0.40
N SER A 50 4.65 0.48 1.61
CA SER A 50 5.42 1.62 2.12
C SER A 50 6.88 1.27 2.34
N SER A 51 7.18 0.06 2.81
CA SER A 51 8.55 -0.36 3.04
C SER A 51 9.36 -0.43 1.75
N ASN A 52 8.76 -0.94 0.67
CA ASN A 52 9.45 -1.03 -0.61
C ASN A 52 9.58 0.32 -1.30
N ILE A 53 8.64 1.23 -1.10
CA ILE A 53 8.81 2.62 -1.59
C ILE A 53 10.00 3.26 -0.88
N ALA A 54 10.07 3.14 0.45
CA ALA A 54 11.18 3.69 1.22
C ALA A 54 12.51 3.08 0.78
N GLU A 55 12.53 1.76 0.57
CA GLU A 55 13.73 1.06 0.14
C GLU A 55 14.19 1.54 -1.23
N SER A 56 13.27 1.79 -2.16
CA SER A 56 13.61 2.28 -3.49
C SER A 56 14.31 3.63 -3.43
N TYR A 57 13.94 4.49 -2.48
CA TYR A 57 14.53 5.81 -2.31
C TYR A 57 16.03 5.72 -2.03
N HIS A 58 16.46 4.69 -1.31
CA HIS A 58 17.85 4.53 -0.88
C HIS A 58 18.71 3.82 -1.91
N ARG A 59 18.17 3.45 -3.07
CA ARG A 59 18.96 2.80 -4.14
C ARG A 59 19.52 3.84 -5.08
N PHE A 60 20.73 3.57 -5.59
CA PHE A 60 21.42 4.52 -6.48
C PHE A 60 21.04 4.31 -7.94
N HIS A 61 20.79 3.06 -8.34
CA HIS A 61 20.56 2.72 -9.75
C HIS A 61 19.07 2.65 -10.05
N GLN A 62 18.67 3.22 -11.19
CA GLN A 62 17.26 3.24 -11.58
C GLN A 62 16.66 1.84 -11.71
N LYS A 63 17.46 0.89 -12.18
CA LYS A 63 16.99 -0.49 -12.30
C LYS A 63 16.60 -1.07 -10.94
N GLU A 64 17.42 -0.82 -9.92
CA GLU A 64 17.11 -1.30 -8.56
C GLU A 64 15.91 -0.57 -7.98
N LYS A 65 15.81 0.76 -8.19
CA LYS A 65 14.67 1.54 -7.75
C LYS A 65 13.38 0.93 -8.31
N LYS A 66 13.36 0.63 -9.60
CA LYS A 66 12.18 0.04 -10.24
C LYS A 66 11.85 -1.34 -9.70
N GLN A 67 12.85 -2.12 -9.32
CA GLN A 67 12.60 -3.45 -8.73
C GLN A 67 11.83 -3.32 -7.42
N PHE A 68 12.24 -2.41 -6.54
CA PHE A 68 11.53 -2.20 -5.28
C PHE A 68 10.13 -1.62 -5.50
N LEU A 69 10.00 -0.69 -6.45
CA LEU A 69 8.68 -0.13 -6.77
C LEU A 69 7.76 -1.17 -7.40
N ALA A 70 8.31 -2.11 -8.17
CA ALA A 70 7.53 -3.22 -8.72
C ALA A 70 7.02 -4.15 -7.62
N VAL A 71 7.83 -4.40 -6.58
CA VAL A 71 7.39 -5.20 -5.42
C VAL A 71 6.26 -4.46 -4.70
N ALA A 72 6.41 -3.14 -4.51
CA ALA A 72 5.35 -2.32 -3.91
C ALA A 72 4.06 -2.42 -4.72
N PHE A 73 4.16 -2.34 -6.04
CA PHE A 73 2.99 -2.45 -6.92
C PHE A 73 2.33 -3.83 -6.80
N GLY A 74 3.14 -4.89 -6.75
CA GLY A 74 2.63 -6.25 -6.55
C GLY A 74 1.90 -6.41 -5.22
N SER A 75 2.44 -5.81 -4.15
CA SER A 75 1.78 -5.82 -2.84
C SER A 75 0.46 -5.05 -2.88
N GLY A 76 0.41 -3.97 -3.66
CA GLY A 76 -0.83 -3.21 -3.86
C GLY A 76 -1.88 -4.03 -4.60
N SER A 77 -1.46 -4.79 -5.62
CA SER A 77 -2.37 -5.69 -6.34
C SER A 77 -2.92 -6.77 -5.42
N GLU A 78 -2.07 -7.32 -4.56
CA GLU A 78 -2.49 -8.29 -3.57
C GLU A 78 -3.52 -7.70 -2.62
N LEU A 79 -3.27 -6.49 -2.12
CA LEU A 79 -4.18 -5.79 -1.23
C LEU A 79 -5.52 -5.51 -1.90
N GLU A 80 -5.50 -5.12 -3.17
CA GLU A 80 -6.72 -4.88 -3.94
C GLU A 80 -7.60 -6.13 -3.98
N SER A 81 -6.99 -7.28 -4.24
CA SER A 81 -7.70 -8.58 -4.23
C SER A 81 -8.27 -8.89 -2.86
N GLN A 82 -7.48 -8.64 -1.80
CA GLN A 82 -7.91 -8.90 -0.43
C GLN A 82 -9.09 -8.01 -0.04
N ILE A 83 -9.10 -6.75 -0.47
CA ILE A 83 -10.22 -5.84 -0.22
C ILE A 83 -11.49 -6.37 -0.90
N GLU A 84 -11.39 -6.82 -2.14
CA GLU A 84 -12.55 -7.38 -2.85
C GLU A 84 -13.12 -8.60 -2.13
N ILE A 85 -12.26 -9.44 -1.58
CA ILE A 85 -12.71 -10.60 -0.79
C ILE A 85 -13.38 -10.11 0.50
N ALA A 86 -12.77 -9.16 1.19
CA ALA A 86 -13.32 -8.62 2.43
C ALA A 86 -14.71 -8.01 2.23
N LYS A 87 -14.92 -7.33 1.11
CA LYS A 87 -16.20 -6.71 0.79
C LYS A 87 -17.34 -7.73 0.71
N VAL A 88 -17.02 -8.94 0.28
CA VAL A 88 -18.01 -10.02 0.22
C VAL A 88 -18.25 -10.64 1.59
N LEU A 89 -17.18 -10.80 2.38
CA LEU A 89 -17.27 -11.46 3.69
C LEU A 89 -17.83 -10.53 4.77
N PHE A 90 -17.47 -9.24 4.72
CA PHE A 90 -17.83 -8.27 5.75
C PHE A 90 -18.52 -7.07 5.10
N LEU A 91 -19.80 -7.24 4.79
CA LEU A 91 -20.58 -6.34 3.93
C LEU A 91 -20.86 -4.97 4.55
N ASN A 92 -20.88 -4.86 5.88
CA ASN A 92 -21.37 -3.66 6.56
C ASN A 92 -20.28 -2.66 6.92
N LEU A 93 -19.10 -2.81 6.32
CA LEU A 93 -17.98 -1.89 6.57
C LEU A 93 -17.80 -0.93 5.39
N ASP A 94 -17.22 0.22 5.67
CA ASP A 94 -16.93 1.23 4.65
C ASP A 94 -15.49 1.04 4.15
N TYR A 95 -15.35 0.67 2.90
CA TYR A 95 -14.06 0.41 2.25
C TYR A 95 -13.59 1.59 1.40
N SER A 96 -14.38 2.66 1.31
CA SER A 96 -14.13 3.72 0.32
C SER A 96 -12.82 4.45 0.54
N GLU A 97 -12.46 4.78 1.77
CA GLU A 97 -11.21 5.48 2.06
C GLU A 97 -10.00 4.62 1.64
N ALA A 98 -10.01 3.36 2.04
CA ALA A 98 -8.93 2.44 1.69
C ALA A 98 -8.82 2.25 0.18
N GLU A 99 -9.95 2.09 -0.49
CA GLU A 99 -9.96 1.93 -1.95
C GLU A 99 -9.43 3.16 -2.68
N ASN A 100 -9.83 4.35 -2.23
CA ASN A 100 -9.37 5.59 -2.85
C ASN A 100 -7.87 5.79 -2.67
N LEU A 101 -7.36 5.57 -1.46
CA LEU A 101 -5.93 5.70 -1.17
C LEU A 101 -5.10 4.66 -1.92
N LEU A 102 -5.61 3.44 -2.02
CA LEU A 102 -4.94 2.40 -2.79
C LEU A 102 -4.88 2.77 -4.27
N SER A 103 -5.99 3.24 -4.83
CA SER A 103 -6.05 3.65 -6.23
C SER A 103 -5.05 4.76 -6.52
N GLU A 104 -4.96 5.77 -5.65
CA GLU A 104 -3.98 6.86 -5.82
C GLU A 104 -2.55 6.35 -5.74
N THR A 105 -2.26 5.51 -4.76
CA THR A 105 -0.91 4.93 -4.58
C THR A 105 -0.51 4.12 -5.80
N MET A 106 -1.41 3.27 -6.28
CA MET A 106 -1.15 2.41 -7.44
C MET A 106 -0.95 3.22 -8.71
N ARG A 107 -1.71 4.30 -8.89
CA ARG A 107 -1.56 5.17 -10.06
C ARG A 107 -0.17 5.81 -10.08
N ILE A 108 0.29 6.30 -8.94
CA ILE A 108 1.62 6.93 -8.84
C ILE A 108 2.71 5.88 -9.11
N LEU A 109 2.59 4.70 -8.50
CA LEU A 109 3.55 3.61 -8.73
C LEU A 109 3.59 3.21 -10.20
N ASN A 110 2.43 3.09 -10.82
CA ASN A 110 2.35 2.73 -12.24
C ASN A 110 3.06 3.76 -13.12
N ASN A 111 2.93 5.05 -12.79
CA ASN A 111 3.62 6.10 -13.52
C ASN A 111 5.14 5.96 -13.43
N PHE A 112 5.66 5.62 -12.26
CA PHE A 112 7.09 5.38 -12.11
C PHE A 112 7.55 4.16 -12.91
N LEU A 113 6.76 3.11 -12.91
CA LEU A 113 7.14 1.84 -13.56
C LEU A 113 7.05 1.88 -15.07
N SER A 114 6.19 2.74 -15.62
CA SER A 114 5.97 2.82 -17.05
C SER A 114 6.97 3.74 -17.78
N LYS A 115 7.91 4.32 -17.04
CA LYS A 115 8.94 5.21 -17.64
C LYS A 115 10.22 4.47 -18.06
#